data_857b710f6f08fd3503fa0605153998b3
#
_entry.id   857b710f6f08fd3503fa0605153998b3
#
_cell.length_a   1.000
_cell.length_b   1.000
_cell.length_c   1.000
_cell.angle_alpha   90.00
_cell.angle_beta   90.00
_cell.angle_gamma   90.00
#
_symmetry.space_group_name_H-M   'P 1'
#
loop_
_entity.id
_entity.type
_entity.pdbx_description
1 polymer ?
#
loop_
_entity_poly.entity_id
_entity_poly.type
_entity_poly.pdbx_seq_one_letter_code
_entity_poly.pdbx_strand_id
1 'polypeptide(L)'
;MFLQTDRRFWTGQGDSGFAVTDLPLTEVWDIGSSQPSPRGLLMSYTTGANARRLAEMTEAGRIQSTATQLEAIHPGFNAHYEGGSSYCWDNDEWARGAYSYLSVGEAFAGVKQALASEGRIHFAGDHTSAWSGWMQGALASGIRAAREINQPKI
;
A
#
# COMPACT_ATOMS: atom_id res chain seq x y z
N MET A 1 -3.91 0.55 -7.08
CA MET A 1 -4.87 1.06 -8.07
C MET A 1 -6.27 0.80 -7.57
N PHE A 2 -7.22 1.68 -7.89
CA PHE A 2 -8.63 1.58 -7.51
C PHE A 2 -9.46 1.60 -8.78
N LEU A 3 -10.26 0.56 -9.01
CA LEU A 3 -11.07 0.44 -10.23
C LEU A 3 -12.53 0.21 -9.84
N GLN A 4 -13.40 1.07 -10.36
CA GLN A 4 -14.83 1.05 -10.08
C GLN A 4 -15.58 0.31 -11.16
N THR A 5 -16.60 -0.44 -10.75
CA THR A 5 -17.55 -1.13 -11.63
C THR A 5 -18.98 -0.70 -11.30
N ASP A 6 -19.89 -0.79 -12.27
CA ASP A 6 -21.31 -0.44 -12.10
C ASP A 6 -22.02 -1.29 -11.05
N ARG A 7 -21.51 -2.48 -10.80
CA ARG A 7 -21.98 -3.44 -9.77
C ARG A 7 -20.88 -4.43 -9.38
N ARG A 8 -21.06 -5.12 -8.26
CA ARG A 8 -20.22 -6.24 -7.81
C ARG A 8 -20.58 -7.52 -8.59
N PHE A 9 -20.29 -7.56 -9.89
CA PHE A 9 -20.69 -8.65 -10.78
C PHE A 9 -20.09 -10.00 -10.36
N TRP A 10 -18.89 -10.02 -9.76
CA TRP A 10 -18.20 -11.22 -9.26
C TRP A 10 -18.99 -11.97 -8.20
N THR A 11 -19.81 -11.30 -7.39
CA THR A 11 -20.63 -11.96 -6.36
C THR A 11 -21.67 -12.89 -6.97
N GLY A 12 -22.21 -12.55 -8.16
CA GLY A 12 -23.12 -13.42 -8.92
C GLY A 12 -22.45 -14.68 -9.46
N GLN A 13 -21.13 -14.69 -9.52
CA GLN A 13 -20.31 -15.82 -9.92
C GLN A 13 -19.81 -16.66 -8.71
N GLY A 14 -20.22 -16.31 -7.50
CA GLY A 14 -19.78 -16.96 -6.25
C GLY A 14 -18.40 -16.52 -5.78
N ASP A 15 -17.88 -15.41 -6.31
CA ASP A 15 -16.57 -14.87 -5.97
C ASP A 15 -16.69 -13.74 -4.94
N SER A 16 -15.65 -13.57 -4.11
CA SER A 16 -15.54 -12.53 -3.09
C SER A 16 -14.96 -11.22 -3.62
N GLY A 17 -14.39 -11.21 -4.82
CA GLY A 17 -13.59 -10.11 -5.34
C GLY A 17 -12.17 -10.03 -4.75
N PHE A 18 -11.79 -10.97 -3.88
CA PHE A 18 -10.43 -11.10 -3.38
C PHE A 18 -9.64 -12.11 -4.21
N ALA A 19 -8.43 -11.74 -4.59
CA ALA A 19 -7.51 -12.65 -5.25
C ALA A 19 -6.06 -12.37 -4.87
N VAL A 20 -5.26 -13.43 -4.80
CA VAL A 20 -3.80 -13.38 -4.79
C VAL A 20 -3.31 -14.14 -6.01
N THR A 21 -2.41 -13.56 -6.77
CA THR A 21 -2.01 -14.08 -8.08
C THR A 21 -0.53 -13.86 -8.36
N ASP A 22 0.03 -14.60 -9.28
CA ASP A 22 1.36 -14.41 -9.87
C ASP A 22 1.39 -13.34 -10.97
N LEU A 23 0.24 -12.79 -11.35
CA LEU A 23 0.20 -11.63 -12.25
C LEU A 23 0.85 -10.40 -11.62
N PRO A 24 1.36 -9.45 -12.42
CA PRO A 24 2.02 -8.25 -11.91
C PRO A 24 1.21 -7.41 -10.92
N LEU A 25 -0.11 -7.47 -10.95
CA LEU A 25 -0.97 -6.74 -10.00
C LEU A 25 -0.93 -7.31 -8.57
N THR A 26 -0.49 -8.55 -8.39
CA THR A 26 -0.28 -9.32 -7.17
C THR A 26 -1.52 -9.61 -6.32
N GLU A 27 -2.20 -8.61 -5.82
CA GLU A 27 -3.36 -8.77 -4.94
C GLU A 27 -4.53 -7.89 -5.40
N VAL A 28 -5.74 -8.43 -5.23
CA VAL A 28 -7.01 -7.72 -5.48
C VAL A 28 -7.90 -7.84 -4.25
N TRP A 29 -8.57 -6.73 -3.90
CA TRP A 29 -9.46 -6.63 -2.75
C TRP A 29 -10.75 -5.95 -3.15
N ASP A 30 -11.92 -6.52 -2.81
CA ASP A 30 -13.19 -5.78 -2.81
C ASP A 30 -13.25 -4.88 -1.58
N ILE A 31 -12.89 -3.62 -1.75
CA ILE A 31 -12.95 -2.60 -0.70
C ILE A 31 -14.28 -1.85 -0.68
N GLY A 32 -15.15 -2.11 -1.65
CA GLY A 32 -16.48 -1.54 -1.74
C GLY A 32 -17.56 -2.31 -0.96
N SER A 33 -17.23 -3.50 -0.44
CA SER A 33 -18.21 -4.39 0.19
C SER A 33 -18.93 -3.81 1.41
N SER A 34 -18.27 -2.92 2.15
CA SER A 34 -18.85 -2.22 3.30
C SER A 34 -19.58 -0.92 2.95
N GLN A 35 -19.54 -0.48 1.69
CA GLN A 35 -20.18 0.76 1.25
C GLN A 35 -21.66 0.51 0.92
N PRO A 36 -22.56 1.43 1.27
CA PRO A 36 -23.98 1.34 0.92
C PRO A 36 -24.22 1.73 -0.55
N SER A 37 -23.55 1.03 -1.46
CA SER A 37 -23.59 1.28 -2.90
C SER A 37 -23.69 -0.04 -3.65
N PRO A 38 -24.48 -0.12 -4.74
CA PRO A 38 -24.48 -1.28 -5.61
C PRO A 38 -23.20 -1.43 -6.41
N ARG A 39 -22.43 -0.33 -6.58
CA ARG A 39 -21.16 -0.32 -7.30
C ARG A 39 -20.12 -1.20 -6.63
N GLY A 40 -19.26 -1.78 -7.45
CA GLY A 40 -18.07 -2.48 -7.00
C GLY A 40 -16.87 -1.54 -6.99
N LEU A 41 -15.95 -1.80 -6.06
CA LEU A 41 -14.66 -1.12 -6.01
C LEU A 41 -13.57 -2.13 -5.69
N LEU A 42 -12.79 -2.47 -6.71
CA LEU A 42 -11.63 -3.35 -6.58
C LEU A 42 -10.36 -2.51 -6.39
N MET A 43 -9.59 -2.87 -5.38
CA MET A 43 -8.26 -2.33 -5.16
C MET A 43 -7.21 -3.38 -5.55
N SER A 44 -6.31 -3.04 -6.47
CA SER A 44 -5.10 -3.81 -6.69
C SER A 44 -3.98 -3.23 -5.83
N TYR A 45 -3.33 -4.09 -5.06
CA TYR A 45 -2.19 -3.75 -4.23
C TYR A 45 -0.94 -4.44 -4.80
N THR A 46 -0.06 -3.64 -5.37
CA THR A 46 1.14 -4.11 -6.07
C THR A 46 2.39 -3.69 -5.32
N THR A 47 3.33 -4.59 -5.12
CA THR A 47 4.55 -4.37 -4.35
C THR A 47 5.82 -4.77 -5.11
N GLY A 48 6.97 -4.43 -4.56
CA GLY A 48 8.28 -4.86 -5.03
C GLY A 48 8.63 -4.41 -6.45
N ALA A 49 9.21 -5.31 -7.25
CA ALA A 49 9.64 -4.99 -8.61
C ALA A 49 8.49 -4.60 -9.55
N ASN A 50 7.30 -5.17 -9.34
CA ASN A 50 6.12 -4.84 -10.13
C ASN A 50 5.63 -3.42 -9.83
N ALA A 51 5.65 -2.99 -8.57
CA ALA A 51 5.33 -1.60 -8.20
C ALA A 51 6.28 -0.61 -8.86
N ARG A 52 7.59 -0.88 -8.87
CA ARG A 52 8.58 -0.03 -9.56
C ARG A 52 8.33 0.07 -11.06
N ARG A 53 7.98 -1.03 -11.74
CA ARG A 53 7.60 -0.99 -13.16
C ARG A 53 6.35 -0.15 -13.41
N LEU A 54 5.38 -0.23 -12.52
CA LEU A 54 4.18 0.61 -12.59
C LEU A 54 4.50 2.09 -12.34
N ALA A 55 5.47 2.40 -11.49
CA ALA A 55 5.91 3.77 -11.22
C ALA A 55 6.43 4.49 -12.48
N GLU A 56 7.01 3.75 -13.43
CA GLU A 56 7.51 4.26 -14.71
C GLU A 56 6.38 4.57 -15.71
N MET A 57 5.16 4.08 -15.46
CA MET A 57 4.01 4.29 -16.34
C MET A 57 3.25 5.57 -15.99
N THR A 58 2.53 6.11 -16.96
CA THR A 58 1.49 7.12 -16.70
C THR A 58 0.36 6.52 -15.89
N GLU A 59 -0.44 7.35 -15.21
CA GLU A 59 -1.62 6.88 -14.47
C GLU A 59 -2.57 6.08 -15.36
N ALA A 60 -2.87 6.57 -16.55
CA ALA A 60 -3.69 5.86 -17.51
C ALA A 60 -3.11 4.49 -17.90
N GLY A 61 -1.78 4.42 -18.07
CA GLY A 61 -1.08 3.16 -18.36
C GLY A 61 -1.19 2.15 -17.22
N ARG A 62 -1.04 2.60 -15.97
CA ARG A 62 -1.22 1.75 -14.78
C ARG A 62 -2.63 1.20 -14.69
N ILE A 63 -3.63 2.06 -14.87
CA ILE A 63 -5.05 1.68 -14.82
C ILE A 63 -5.37 0.68 -15.92
N GLN A 64 -4.95 0.94 -17.18
CA GLN A 64 -5.18 0.04 -18.29
C GLN A 64 -4.53 -1.33 -18.12
N SER A 65 -3.28 -1.35 -17.65
CA SER A 65 -2.57 -2.59 -17.35
C SER A 65 -3.27 -3.42 -16.27
N THR A 66 -3.77 -2.74 -15.22
CA THR A 66 -4.51 -3.40 -14.14
C THR A 66 -5.87 -3.92 -14.62
N ALA A 67 -6.60 -3.14 -15.41
CA ALA A 67 -7.89 -3.55 -15.96
C ALA A 67 -7.77 -4.82 -16.83
N THR A 68 -6.72 -4.89 -17.66
CA THR A 68 -6.44 -6.08 -18.47
C THR A 68 -6.21 -7.33 -17.60
N GLN A 69 -5.50 -7.19 -16.49
CA GLN A 69 -5.25 -8.30 -15.56
C GLN A 69 -6.50 -8.66 -14.76
N LEU A 70 -7.31 -7.68 -14.39
CA LEU A 70 -8.59 -7.91 -13.70
C LEU A 70 -9.58 -8.67 -14.57
N GLU A 71 -9.60 -8.45 -15.89
CA GLU A 71 -10.41 -9.24 -16.80
C GLU A 71 -10.00 -10.73 -16.80
N ALA A 72 -8.72 -11.03 -16.65
CA ALA A 72 -8.24 -12.41 -16.56
C ALA A 72 -8.61 -13.08 -15.23
N ILE A 73 -8.70 -12.32 -14.13
CA ILE A 73 -9.02 -12.82 -12.78
C ILE A 73 -10.54 -12.91 -12.60
N HIS A 74 -11.26 -11.86 -13.00
CA HIS A 74 -12.70 -11.72 -12.89
C HIS A 74 -13.30 -11.54 -14.31
N PRO A 75 -13.56 -12.61 -15.05
CA PRO A 75 -14.10 -12.53 -16.41
C PRO A 75 -15.39 -11.69 -16.47
N GLY A 76 -15.43 -10.75 -17.41
CA GLY A 76 -16.50 -9.77 -17.53
C GLY A 76 -16.22 -8.42 -16.87
N PHE A 77 -15.04 -8.24 -16.26
CA PHE A 77 -14.65 -6.98 -15.64
C PHE A 77 -14.81 -5.78 -16.59
N ASN A 78 -14.32 -5.89 -17.82
CA ASN A 78 -14.35 -4.80 -18.78
C ASN A 78 -15.76 -4.36 -19.16
N ALA A 79 -16.74 -5.27 -19.12
CA ALA A 79 -18.15 -4.96 -19.40
C ALA A 79 -18.81 -4.11 -18.29
N HIS A 80 -18.23 -4.12 -17.10
CA HIS A 80 -18.75 -3.44 -15.92
C HIS A 80 -17.88 -2.26 -15.48
N TYR A 81 -16.71 -2.07 -16.08
CA TYR A 81 -15.74 -1.06 -15.70
C TYR A 81 -16.22 0.37 -16.00
N GLU A 82 -16.22 1.25 -15.00
CA GLU A 82 -16.64 2.66 -15.12
C GLU A 82 -15.46 3.65 -15.10
N GLY A 83 -14.35 3.28 -14.46
CA GLY A 83 -13.19 4.16 -14.32
C GLY A 83 -12.31 3.76 -13.14
N GLY A 84 -11.18 4.45 -13.00
CA GLY A 84 -10.24 4.14 -11.95
C GLY A 84 -9.31 5.29 -11.61
N SER A 85 -8.56 5.10 -10.53
CA SER A 85 -7.51 6.00 -10.07
C SER A 85 -6.33 5.18 -9.56
N SER A 86 -5.14 5.75 -9.63
CA SER A 86 -3.94 5.10 -9.11
C SER A 86 -3.10 6.06 -8.30
N TYR A 87 -2.49 5.54 -7.25
CA TYR A 87 -1.47 6.24 -6.51
C TYR A 87 -0.21 5.39 -6.45
N CYS A 88 0.94 6.01 -6.67
CA CYS A 88 2.24 5.35 -6.62
C CYS A 88 3.13 6.09 -5.63
N TRP A 89 3.42 5.43 -4.50
CA TRP A 89 4.22 6.01 -3.43
C TRP A 89 5.68 6.24 -3.82
N ASP A 90 6.21 5.48 -4.80
CA ASP A 90 7.57 5.71 -5.34
C ASP A 90 7.70 7.07 -6.03
N ASN A 91 6.59 7.60 -6.59
CA ASN A 91 6.54 8.88 -7.28
C ASN A 91 6.18 10.05 -6.37
N ASP A 92 5.87 9.80 -5.10
CA ASP A 92 5.63 10.85 -4.12
C ASP A 92 6.97 11.48 -3.69
N GLU A 93 7.09 12.79 -3.83
CA GLU A 93 8.33 13.54 -3.56
C GLU A 93 8.84 13.33 -2.12
N TRP A 94 7.92 13.21 -1.17
CA TRP A 94 8.25 13.17 0.25
C TRP A 94 8.30 11.75 0.81
N ALA A 95 7.39 10.88 0.38
CA ALA A 95 7.35 9.48 0.82
C ALA A 95 8.39 8.61 0.12
N ARG A 96 8.59 8.77 -1.19
CA ARG A 96 9.52 8.01 -2.04
C ARG A 96 9.40 6.50 -1.92
N GLY A 97 8.20 6.04 -1.62
CA GLY A 97 7.89 4.64 -1.42
C GLY A 97 7.06 4.40 -0.16
N ALA A 98 6.55 3.18 0.00
CA ALA A 98 5.88 2.69 1.19
C ALA A 98 5.85 1.16 1.15
N TYR A 99 6.03 0.60 2.24
CA TYR A 99 6.56 1.02 3.53
C TYR A 99 8.01 0.54 3.68
N SER A 100 8.73 0.98 4.72
CA SER A 100 10.12 0.58 4.95
C SER A 100 10.23 -0.93 5.18
N TYR A 101 11.17 -1.56 4.48
CA TYR A 101 11.56 -2.94 4.76
C TYR A 101 13.08 -3.03 4.90
N LEU A 102 13.54 -3.99 5.66
CA LEU A 102 14.95 -4.22 5.91
C LEU A 102 15.43 -5.39 5.06
N SER A 103 16.59 -5.24 4.44
CA SER A 103 17.23 -6.31 3.68
C SER A 103 17.67 -7.45 4.60
N VAL A 104 17.94 -8.60 4.02
CA VAL A 104 18.46 -9.75 4.77
C VAL A 104 19.78 -9.37 5.46
N GLY A 105 19.85 -9.55 6.77
CA GLY A 105 21.01 -9.20 7.61
C GLY A 105 20.96 -7.79 8.24
N GLU A 106 20.07 -6.91 7.80
CA GLU A 106 19.96 -5.53 8.33
C GLU A 106 18.93 -5.38 9.48
N ALA A 107 18.10 -6.40 9.69
CA ALA A 107 16.97 -6.33 10.62
C ALA A 107 17.34 -5.89 12.05
N PHE A 108 18.50 -6.27 12.57
CA PHE A 108 18.91 -5.90 13.93
C PHE A 108 19.72 -4.61 14.00
N ALA A 109 20.60 -4.36 13.04
CA ALA A 109 21.47 -3.18 13.03
C ALA A 109 20.71 -1.93 12.56
N GLY A 110 19.91 -2.04 11.49
CA GLY A 110 19.19 -0.91 10.90
C GLY A 110 18.10 -0.35 11.82
N VAL A 111 17.33 -1.20 12.50
CA VAL A 111 16.32 -0.74 13.47
C VAL A 111 16.98 0.00 14.63
N LYS A 112 18.07 -0.53 15.16
CA LYS A 112 18.77 0.08 16.29
C LYS A 112 19.36 1.45 15.94
N GLN A 113 19.87 1.62 14.73
CA GLN A 113 20.35 2.91 14.21
C GLN A 113 19.22 3.91 13.99
N ALA A 114 18.10 3.47 13.40
CA ALA A 114 16.93 4.32 13.16
C ALA A 114 16.22 4.75 14.45
N LEU A 115 16.42 4.03 15.56
CA LEU A 115 15.88 4.37 16.88
C LEU A 115 16.72 5.40 17.63
N ALA A 116 18.00 5.49 17.33
CA ALA A 116 18.93 6.33 18.08
C ALA A 116 18.77 7.82 17.71
N SER A 117 18.59 8.67 18.72
CA SER A 117 18.66 10.12 18.51
C SER A 117 20.10 10.56 18.20
N GLU A 118 20.28 11.52 17.31
CA GLU A 118 21.57 12.10 16.97
C GLU A 118 21.62 13.57 17.43
N GLY A 119 22.30 13.80 18.55
CA GLY A 119 22.35 15.12 19.16
C GLY A 119 20.97 15.63 19.57
N ARG A 120 20.47 16.62 18.83
CA ARG A 120 19.13 17.23 19.01
C ARG A 120 18.10 16.72 18.00
N ILE A 121 18.49 15.79 17.13
CA ILE A 121 17.62 15.19 16.13
C ILE A 121 17.00 13.93 16.70
N HIS A 122 15.69 13.82 16.64
CA HIS A 122 14.91 12.68 17.10
C HIS A 122 14.10 12.13 15.93
N PHE A 123 14.01 10.82 15.82
CA PHE A 123 13.35 10.14 14.72
C PHE A 123 12.04 9.52 15.19
N ALA A 124 10.97 9.68 14.40
CA ALA A 124 9.70 9.02 14.61
C ALA A 124 9.12 8.56 13.26
N GLY A 125 8.34 7.50 13.31
CA GLY A 125 7.72 6.83 12.16
C GLY A 125 7.59 5.35 12.49
N ASP A 126 6.72 4.64 11.77
CA ASP A 126 6.54 3.19 11.95
C ASP A 126 7.86 2.42 11.77
N HIS A 127 8.72 2.86 10.85
CA HIS A 127 10.05 2.29 10.58
C HIS A 127 11.02 2.41 11.76
N THR A 128 10.73 3.27 12.75
CA THR A 128 11.50 3.42 13.99
C THR A 128 10.84 2.70 15.17
N SER A 129 10.09 1.64 14.91
CA SER A 129 9.42 0.84 15.92
C SER A 129 9.48 -0.65 15.59
N ALA A 130 9.13 -1.50 16.56
CA ALA A 130 8.98 -2.94 16.33
C ALA A 130 7.75 -3.28 15.47
N TRP A 131 6.87 -2.31 15.20
CA TRP A 131 5.64 -2.44 14.43
C TRP A 131 5.76 -1.69 13.08
N SER A 132 6.84 -1.96 12.34
CA SER A 132 7.06 -1.35 11.03
C SER A 132 5.91 -1.69 10.08
N GLY A 133 5.44 -0.68 9.31
CA GLY A 133 4.29 -0.81 8.42
C GLY A 133 2.92 -0.66 9.10
N TRP A 134 2.87 -0.43 10.43
CA TRP A 134 1.62 -0.32 11.18
C TRP A 134 1.45 1.06 11.80
N MET A 135 0.19 1.56 11.81
CA MET A 135 -0.15 2.84 12.46
C MET A 135 0.22 2.87 13.93
N GLN A 136 0.10 1.73 14.63
CA GLN A 136 0.52 1.56 16.03
C GLN A 136 2.02 1.83 16.22
N GLY A 137 2.84 1.42 15.25
CA GLY A 137 4.27 1.69 15.24
C GLY A 137 4.57 3.17 15.13
N ALA A 138 3.90 3.85 14.21
CA ALA A 138 4.03 5.30 14.04
C ALA A 138 3.66 6.05 15.33
N LEU A 139 2.51 5.72 15.95
CA LEU A 139 2.05 6.32 17.20
C LEU A 139 3.04 6.07 18.35
N ALA A 140 3.47 4.84 18.55
CA ALA A 140 4.42 4.46 19.61
C ALA A 140 5.76 5.20 19.46
N SER A 141 6.27 5.32 18.23
CA SER A 141 7.51 6.05 17.94
C SER A 141 7.39 7.54 18.20
N GLY A 142 6.24 8.15 17.87
CA GLY A 142 5.98 9.56 18.17
C GLY A 142 5.96 9.85 19.68
N ILE A 143 5.31 8.97 20.46
CA ILE A 143 5.31 9.07 21.92
C ILE A 143 6.73 8.92 22.49
N ARG A 144 7.52 8.00 21.96
CA ARG A 144 8.91 7.82 22.35
C ARG A 144 9.73 9.09 22.07
N ALA A 145 9.70 9.61 20.86
CA ALA A 145 10.44 10.81 20.48
C ALA A 145 10.05 12.03 21.32
N ALA A 146 8.76 12.21 21.62
CA ALA A 146 8.30 13.28 22.50
C ALA A 146 8.85 13.14 23.92
N ARG A 147 8.94 11.92 24.46
CA ARG A 147 9.55 11.67 25.78
C ARG A 147 11.06 11.96 25.77
N GLU A 148 11.77 11.56 24.73
CA GLU A 148 13.22 11.83 24.58
C GLU A 148 13.51 13.34 24.57
N ILE A 149 12.66 14.13 23.91
CA ILE A 149 12.78 15.60 23.86
C ILE A 149 12.53 16.24 25.22
N ASN A 150 11.54 15.73 25.97
CA ASN A 150 11.14 16.27 27.25
C ASN A 150 12.02 15.80 28.43
N GLN A 151 12.85 14.79 28.24
CA GLN A 151 13.80 14.37 29.28
C GLN A 151 15.02 15.27 29.27
N PRO A 152 15.36 15.96 30.35
CA PRO A 152 16.61 16.70 30.43
C PRO A 152 17.76 15.71 30.25
N LYS A 153 18.64 15.96 29.29
CA LYS A 153 19.90 15.24 29.19
C LYS A 153 20.73 15.67 30.39
N ILE A 154 20.89 14.76 31.37
CA ILE A 154 21.81 14.91 32.49
C ILE A 154 23.23 14.81 31.93
#